data_1c690f27c0a8b4778fd29fff119b3054
#
_entry.id   1c690f27c0a8b4778fd29fff119b3054
#
_cell.length_a   1.000
_cell.length_b   1.000
_cell.length_c   1.000
_cell.angle_alpha   90.00
_cell.angle_beta   90.00
_cell.angle_gamma   90.00
#
_symmetry.space_group_name_H-M   'P 1'
#
loop_
_entity.id
_entity.type
_entity.pdbx_description
1 polymer ?
#
loop_
_entity_poly.entity_id
_entity_poly.type
_entity_poly.pdbx_seq_one_letter_code
_entity_poly.pdbx_strand_id
1 'polypeptide(L)'
;MKKLLYPILLLSTVALAACGTTEAAAPAAPQPGTSGINITAQQNRVRAQKVDAVANLVPKAVRDTGKLTVGTTGNGTPPLSFRADDDKTVIGVETDIAQLVADVLGLELDLQATSWENLFLSVETGQYAAGFSNITVTEERKDKYDFATYRKDTIAFEVKKNRDVTVKEPKDIAGLKVGVGSGTNQEQILVRWDEQNKAAGLKPVEFQYFQNTTDYYLALQSGRIDAYAGPNPTAAYHVAVDGQTKIVGTVSGGGQIPADIAAMTKKGNGLAEPLRQAVQSVLTNGQYAEVLKRWNLGNEAVEASRINPPGLPRK
;
A
#
# COMPACT_ATOMS: atom_id res chain seq x y z
N MET A 1 19.71 49.42 -73.40
CA MET A 1 20.05 48.09 -73.80
C MET A 1 21.39 47.76 -73.14
N LYS A 2 21.39 47.24 -71.96
CA LYS A 2 22.60 46.73 -71.25
C LYS A 2 22.24 45.37 -70.64
N LYS A 3 22.82 44.29 -71.11
CA LYS A 3 22.70 42.94 -70.59
C LYS A 3 23.66 42.84 -69.38
N LEU A 4 23.14 42.47 -68.25
CA LEU A 4 23.95 42.03 -67.09
C LEU A 4 23.92 40.50 -67.04
N LEU A 5 25.12 39.90 -67.18
CA LEU A 5 25.40 38.50 -66.88
C LEU A 5 25.64 38.34 -65.37
N TYR A 6 25.01 37.39 -64.74
CA TYR A 6 25.34 36.89 -63.40
C TYR A 6 26.06 35.56 -63.54
N PRO A 7 27.12 35.31 -62.78
CA PRO A 7 27.79 33.99 -62.77
C PRO A 7 27.08 33.05 -61.81
N ILE A 8 26.91 31.78 -62.26
CA ILE A 8 26.41 30.65 -61.47
C ILE A 8 27.54 30.10 -60.62
N LEU A 9 27.37 30.12 -59.29
CA LEU A 9 28.27 29.49 -58.32
C LEU A 9 27.79 28.09 -58.03
N LEU A 10 28.51 27.03 -58.48
CA LEU A 10 28.26 25.65 -58.12
C LEU A 10 28.73 25.41 -56.67
N LEU A 11 27.81 25.10 -55.77
CA LEU A 11 28.11 24.59 -54.46
C LEU A 11 28.08 23.06 -54.49
N SER A 12 29.23 22.44 -54.32
CA SER A 12 29.39 20.99 -54.17
C SER A 12 29.03 20.59 -52.73
N THR A 13 27.92 19.84 -52.54
CA THR A 13 27.55 19.21 -51.28
C THR A 13 28.32 17.93 -51.08
N VAL A 14 29.21 17.94 -50.08
CA VAL A 14 29.84 16.73 -49.54
C VAL A 14 28.87 16.07 -48.57
N ALA A 15 28.38 14.87 -48.93
CA ALA A 15 27.59 14.05 -48.03
C ALA A 15 28.50 13.31 -47.04
N LEU A 16 28.52 13.71 -45.77
CA LEU A 16 29.10 12.90 -44.70
C LEU A 16 28.08 11.82 -44.30
N ALA A 17 28.41 10.57 -44.57
CA ALA A 17 27.73 9.43 -43.98
C ALA A 17 28.12 9.30 -42.51
N ALA A 18 27.23 9.69 -41.58
CA ALA A 18 27.37 9.40 -40.18
C ALA A 18 26.86 7.99 -39.90
N CYS A 19 27.76 7.04 -39.61
CA CYS A 19 27.43 5.77 -38.99
C CYS A 19 26.90 6.06 -37.58
N GLY A 20 25.58 5.98 -37.40
CA GLY A 20 24.96 6.04 -36.09
C GLY A 20 25.19 4.72 -35.36
N THR A 21 26.10 4.71 -34.38
CA THR A 21 26.13 3.68 -33.33
C THR A 21 24.92 3.95 -32.41
N THR A 22 23.98 3.04 -32.39
CA THR A 22 22.90 3.01 -31.39
C THR A 22 23.52 2.75 -30.03
N GLU A 23 23.87 3.81 -29.35
CA GLU A 23 24.24 3.76 -27.93
C GLU A 23 22.97 3.39 -27.15
N ALA A 24 22.99 2.21 -26.53
CA ALA A 24 21.91 1.80 -25.62
C ALA A 24 21.81 2.85 -24.51
N ALA A 25 20.65 3.50 -24.41
CA ALA A 25 20.39 4.47 -23.36
C ALA A 25 20.64 3.83 -22.00
N ALA A 26 21.62 4.36 -21.27
CA ALA A 26 21.85 4.01 -19.87
C ALA A 26 20.55 4.23 -19.09
N PRO A 27 20.24 3.37 -18.08
CA PRO A 27 19.06 3.58 -17.25
C PRO A 27 19.12 4.99 -16.65
N ALA A 28 18.04 5.74 -16.80
CA ALA A 28 17.93 7.08 -16.26
C ALA A 28 18.26 7.07 -14.76
N ALA A 29 19.18 7.94 -14.34
CA ALA A 29 19.48 8.12 -12.93
C ALA A 29 18.21 8.52 -12.17
N PRO A 30 18.02 8.06 -10.92
CA PRO A 30 16.86 8.43 -10.11
C PRO A 30 16.73 9.96 -10.03
N GLN A 31 15.56 10.47 -10.36
CA GLN A 31 15.29 11.91 -10.25
C GLN A 31 15.31 12.34 -8.76
N PRO A 32 15.82 13.54 -8.41
CA PRO A 32 15.74 14.06 -7.05
C PRO A 32 14.26 14.17 -6.63
N GLY A 33 13.90 13.51 -5.53
CA GLY A 33 12.52 13.46 -5.02
C GLY A 33 11.91 12.05 -5.05
N THR A 34 12.55 11.07 -5.67
CA THR A 34 12.09 9.68 -5.59
C THR A 34 12.55 9.05 -4.27
N SER A 35 11.65 8.39 -3.57
CA SER A 35 11.90 7.65 -2.32
C SER A 35 12.90 6.48 -2.48
N GLY A 36 13.52 6.30 -3.64
CA GLY A 36 14.33 5.12 -3.98
C GLY A 36 13.53 3.84 -4.23
N ILE A 37 12.20 3.92 -4.20
CA ILE A 37 11.30 2.79 -4.47
C ILE A 37 11.14 2.63 -5.99
N ASN A 38 11.26 1.39 -6.48
CA ASN A 38 10.98 1.07 -7.89
C ASN A 38 9.47 1.04 -8.14
N ILE A 39 8.95 2.01 -8.88
CA ILE A 39 7.53 2.12 -9.25
C ILE A 39 7.23 1.63 -10.66
N THR A 40 8.21 1.05 -11.37
CA THR A 40 8.01 0.53 -12.73
C THR A 40 7.30 -0.83 -12.71
N ALA A 41 6.74 -1.23 -13.85
CA ALA A 41 6.13 -2.55 -14.01
C ALA A 41 7.15 -3.72 -13.86
N GLN A 42 8.44 -3.45 -14.15
CA GLN A 42 9.54 -4.44 -14.02
C GLN A 42 10.00 -4.50 -12.55
N GLN A 43 9.41 -5.36 -11.79
CA GLN A 43 9.61 -5.39 -10.34
C GLN A 43 10.78 -6.26 -9.87
N ASN A 44 11.29 -7.22 -10.62
CA ASN A 44 12.31 -8.16 -10.14
C ASN A 44 12.01 -8.66 -8.72
N ARG A 45 10.79 -9.20 -8.53
CA ARG A 45 10.28 -9.58 -7.21
C ARG A 45 11.14 -10.62 -6.54
N VAL A 46 11.29 -10.52 -5.22
CA VAL A 46 11.80 -11.60 -4.38
C VAL A 46 10.87 -12.80 -4.52
N ARG A 47 11.43 -14.00 -4.71
CA ARG A 47 10.64 -15.23 -4.89
C ARG A 47 11.01 -16.23 -3.80
N ALA A 48 10.05 -17.04 -3.40
CA ALA A 48 10.24 -18.12 -2.45
C ALA A 48 10.17 -19.49 -3.13
N GLN A 49 10.67 -20.51 -2.44
CA GLN A 49 10.50 -21.89 -2.87
C GLN A 49 9.28 -22.50 -2.17
N LYS A 50 8.63 -23.42 -2.86
CA LYS A 50 7.55 -24.22 -2.28
C LYS A 50 8.06 -25.00 -1.06
N VAL A 51 7.26 -24.98 0.00
CA VAL A 51 7.47 -25.76 1.22
C VAL A 51 6.38 -26.82 1.32
N ASP A 52 6.69 -28.06 0.97
CA ASP A 52 5.68 -29.11 0.85
C ASP A 52 4.88 -29.33 2.14
N ALA A 53 5.50 -29.21 3.30
CA ALA A 53 4.82 -29.35 4.60
C ALA A 53 3.72 -28.27 4.77
N VAL A 54 3.96 -27.05 4.26
CA VAL A 54 2.98 -25.93 4.30
C VAL A 54 1.95 -26.07 3.19
N ALA A 55 2.38 -26.40 1.98
CA ALA A 55 1.51 -26.57 0.82
C ALA A 55 0.45 -27.66 1.04
N ASN A 56 0.81 -28.73 1.77
CA ASN A 56 -0.12 -29.82 2.11
C ASN A 56 -1.22 -29.40 3.09
N LEU A 57 -1.09 -28.29 3.81
CA LEU A 57 -2.10 -27.73 4.70
C LEU A 57 -3.18 -26.95 3.93
N VAL A 58 -2.90 -26.56 2.69
CA VAL A 58 -3.86 -25.79 1.88
C VAL A 58 -5.14 -26.60 1.67
N PRO A 59 -6.33 -26.03 1.97
CA PRO A 59 -7.60 -26.72 1.74
C PRO A 59 -7.74 -27.21 0.29
N LYS A 60 -8.29 -28.40 0.13
CA LYS A 60 -8.43 -29.05 -1.19
C LYS A 60 -9.10 -28.14 -2.22
N ALA A 61 -10.12 -27.39 -1.82
CA ALA A 61 -10.85 -26.48 -2.71
C ALA A 61 -9.97 -25.39 -3.33
N VAL A 62 -8.93 -24.91 -2.61
CA VAL A 62 -7.96 -23.93 -3.13
C VAL A 62 -6.83 -24.65 -3.87
N ARG A 63 -6.31 -25.73 -3.30
CA ARG A 63 -5.20 -26.49 -3.89
C ARG A 63 -5.51 -27.02 -5.29
N ASP A 64 -6.72 -27.52 -5.50
CA ASP A 64 -7.14 -28.12 -6.78
C ASP A 64 -7.27 -27.07 -7.91
N THR A 65 -7.40 -25.79 -7.58
CA THR A 65 -7.36 -24.71 -8.59
C THR A 65 -5.97 -24.42 -9.11
N GLY A 66 -4.91 -24.82 -8.37
CA GLY A 66 -3.52 -24.46 -8.65
C GLY A 66 -3.22 -22.98 -8.40
N LYS A 67 -4.19 -22.18 -7.91
CA LYS A 67 -4.09 -20.72 -7.77
C LYS A 67 -4.42 -20.25 -6.36
N LEU A 68 -3.74 -19.21 -5.93
CA LEU A 68 -4.14 -18.39 -4.79
C LEU A 68 -4.75 -17.09 -5.35
N THR A 69 -6.09 -17.02 -5.41
CA THR A 69 -6.79 -15.80 -5.86
C THR A 69 -6.80 -14.78 -4.72
N VAL A 70 -6.09 -13.67 -4.93
CA VAL A 70 -5.87 -12.63 -3.91
C VAL A 70 -6.49 -11.32 -4.35
N GLY A 71 -7.38 -10.78 -3.51
CA GLY A 71 -7.89 -9.42 -3.66
C GLY A 71 -6.93 -8.38 -3.06
N THR A 72 -6.77 -7.25 -3.75
CA THR A 72 -6.07 -6.07 -3.26
C THR A 72 -6.69 -4.79 -3.83
N THR A 73 -6.53 -3.64 -3.17
CA THR A 73 -7.16 -2.41 -3.67
C THR A 73 -6.53 -1.89 -4.97
N GLY A 74 -5.23 -2.01 -5.15
CA GLY A 74 -4.54 -1.69 -6.40
C GLY A 74 -4.65 -0.22 -6.90
N ASN A 75 -5.35 0.64 -6.18
CA ASN A 75 -5.52 2.07 -6.49
C ASN A 75 -5.01 2.98 -5.37
N GLY A 76 -4.20 2.42 -4.47
CA GLY A 76 -3.59 3.13 -3.36
C GLY A 76 -2.36 3.93 -3.79
N THR A 77 -1.63 4.39 -2.79
CA THR A 77 -0.35 5.09 -2.96
C THR A 77 0.80 4.16 -2.61
N PRO A 78 1.97 4.30 -3.26
CA PRO A 78 3.18 3.65 -2.78
C PRO A 78 3.38 3.84 -1.27
N PRO A 79 3.95 2.85 -0.58
CA PRO A 79 4.48 1.59 -1.09
C PRO A 79 3.53 0.38 -0.95
N LEU A 80 2.24 0.59 -0.61
CA LEU A 80 1.31 -0.48 -0.21
C LEU A 80 0.84 -1.34 -1.39
N SER A 81 -0.24 -0.94 -2.05
CA SER A 81 -0.78 -1.60 -3.25
C SER A 81 -1.26 -0.53 -4.22
N PHE A 82 -0.62 -0.42 -5.36
CA PHE A 82 -0.84 0.65 -6.33
C PHE A 82 -0.50 0.20 -7.75
N ARG A 83 -0.86 1.00 -8.76
CA ARG A 83 -0.48 0.73 -10.13
C ARG A 83 0.91 1.26 -10.42
N ALA A 84 1.70 0.48 -11.16
CA ALA A 84 3.01 0.88 -11.67
C ALA A 84 2.88 2.05 -12.67
N ASP A 85 4.01 2.49 -13.19
CA ASP A 85 4.11 3.55 -14.20
C ASP A 85 3.38 3.25 -15.53
N ASP A 86 3.02 1.98 -15.79
CA ASP A 86 2.21 1.55 -16.93
C ASP A 86 0.69 1.71 -16.69
N ASP A 87 0.28 2.16 -15.51
CA ASP A 87 -1.11 2.33 -15.06
C ASP A 87 -1.98 1.03 -15.12
N LYS A 88 -1.33 -0.12 -15.20
CA LYS A 88 -1.96 -1.44 -15.33
C LYS A 88 -1.48 -2.43 -14.28
N THR A 89 -0.16 -2.58 -14.15
CA THR A 89 0.45 -3.59 -13.28
C THR A 89 0.31 -3.19 -11.82
N VAL A 90 -0.34 -4.05 -11.02
CA VAL A 90 -0.46 -3.82 -9.57
C VAL A 90 0.81 -4.28 -8.87
N ILE A 91 1.42 -3.37 -8.11
CA ILE A 91 2.69 -3.56 -7.41
C ILE A 91 2.58 -3.03 -5.97
N GLY A 92 3.60 -3.29 -5.18
CA GLY A 92 3.69 -2.82 -3.80
C GLY A 92 4.03 -3.94 -2.82
N VAL A 93 4.23 -3.57 -1.55
CA VAL A 93 4.59 -4.53 -0.50
C VAL A 93 3.53 -5.60 -0.30
N GLU A 94 2.24 -5.23 -0.43
CA GLU A 94 1.12 -6.16 -0.27
C GLU A 94 1.17 -7.26 -1.33
N THR A 95 1.45 -6.88 -2.58
CA THR A 95 1.55 -7.83 -3.70
C THR A 95 2.81 -8.68 -3.64
N ASP A 96 3.92 -8.13 -3.15
CA ASP A 96 5.17 -8.88 -3.00
C ASP A 96 5.08 -9.91 -1.87
N ILE A 97 4.44 -9.58 -0.75
CA ILE A 97 4.19 -10.55 0.33
C ILE A 97 3.21 -11.64 -0.13
N ALA A 98 2.14 -11.26 -0.85
CA ALA A 98 1.21 -12.23 -1.42
C ALA A 98 1.92 -13.20 -2.39
N GLN A 99 2.88 -12.71 -3.18
CA GLN A 99 3.69 -13.54 -4.08
C GLN A 99 4.55 -14.54 -3.29
N LEU A 100 5.25 -14.09 -2.25
CA LEU A 100 6.05 -14.99 -1.41
C LEU A 100 5.18 -16.08 -0.76
N VAL A 101 3.99 -15.72 -0.29
CA VAL A 101 3.03 -16.66 0.29
C VAL A 101 2.57 -17.67 -0.76
N ALA A 102 2.18 -17.24 -1.94
CA ALA A 102 1.76 -18.12 -3.03
C ALA A 102 2.89 -19.09 -3.44
N ASP A 103 4.13 -18.60 -3.55
CA ASP A 103 5.32 -19.41 -3.85
C ASP A 103 5.51 -20.52 -2.81
N VAL A 104 5.47 -20.21 -1.50
CA VAL A 104 5.60 -21.18 -0.41
C VAL A 104 4.50 -22.23 -0.44
N LEU A 105 3.27 -21.81 -0.76
CA LEU A 105 2.12 -22.70 -0.91
C LEU A 105 2.17 -23.54 -2.19
N GLY A 106 3.09 -23.24 -3.13
CA GLY A 106 3.17 -23.90 -4.43
C GLY A 106 1.99 -23.60 -5.34
N LEU A 107 1.40 -22.40 -5.21
CA LEU A 107 0.26 -21.92 -5.99
C LEU A 107 0.69 -20.77 -6.89
N GLU A 108 0.05 -20.62 -8.05
CA GLU A 108 0.13 -19.43 -8.87
C GLU A 108 -0.60 -18.27 -8.18
N LEU A 109 0.03 -17.09 -8.06
CA LEU A 109 -0.66 -15.89 -7.57
C LEU A 109 -1.61 -15.36 -8.65
N ASP A 110 -2.91 -15.36 -8.37
CA ASP A 110 -3.95 -14.71 -9.18
C ASP A 110 -4.41 -13.43 -8.48
N LEU A 111 -3.77 -12.30 -8.82
CA LEU A 111 -3.97 -11.01 -8.16
C LEU A 111 -5.12 -10.23 -8.80
N GLN A 112 -6.13 -9.86 -8.02
CA GLN A 112 -7.34 -9.17 -8.42
C GLN A 112 -7.42 -7.78 -7.78
N ALA A 113 -7.36 -6.71 -8.59
CA ALA A 113 -7.57 -5.34 -8.12
C ALA A 113 -9.07 -5.05 -7.97
N THR A 114 -9.46 -4.50 -6.83
CA THR A 114 -10.86 -4.22 -6.49
C THR A 114 -10.99 -2.99 -5.57
N SER A 115 -12.22 -2.52 -5.27
CA SER A 115 -12.44 -1.50 -4.26
C SER A 115 -12.31 -2.06 -2.84
N TRP A 116 -12.12 -1.17 -1.85
CA TRP A 116 -12.01 -1.55 -0.45
C TRP A 116 -13.23 -2.34 0.04
N GLU A 117 -14.45 -1.89 -0.26
CA GLU A 117 -15.68 -2.55 0.15
C GLU A 117 -15.86 -3.91 -0.54
N ASN A 118 -15.60 -3.98 -1.84
CA ASN A 118 -15.73 -5.22 -2.61
C ASN A 118 -14.70 -6.27 -2.18
N LEU A 119 -13.53 -5.86 -1.71
CA LEU A 119 -12.51 -6.78 -1.20
C LEU A 119 -13.06 -7.68 -0.08
N PHE A 120 -13.70 -7.07 0.92
CA PHE A 120 -14.29 -7.80 2.04
C PHE A 120 -15.41 -8.74 1.58
N LEU A 121 -16.32 -8.24 0.77
CA LEU A 121 -17.42 -9.07 0.23
C LEU A 121 -16.90 -10.26 -0.58
N SER A 122 -15.89 -10.04 -1.43
CA SER A 122 -15.35 -11.09 -2.30
C SER A 122 -14.61 -12.17 -1.51
N VAL A 123 -13.96 -11.83 -0.39
CA VAL A 123 -13.38 -12.82 0.53
C VAL A 123 -14.47 -13.53 1.33
N GLU A 124 -15.50 -12.84 1.79
CA GLU A 124 -16.63 -13.43 2.52
C GLU A 124 -17.39 -14.46 1.67
N THR A 125 -17.62 -14.14 0.40
CA THR A 125 -18.30 -15.05 -0.55
C THR A 125 -17.41 -16.17 -1.06
N GLY A 126 -16.07 -16.07 -0.87
CA GLY A 126 -15.10 -17.03 -1.37
C GLY A 126 -14.70 -16.82 -2.84
N GLN A 127 -15.08 -15.69 -3.44
CA GLN A 127 -14.60 -15.29 -4.75
C GLN A 127 -13.08 -15.07 -4.74
N TYR A 128 -12.54 -14.49 -3.67
CA TYR A 128 -11.12 -14.43 -3.39
C TYR A 128 -10.78 -15.36 -2.22
N ALA A 129 -9.69 -16.12 -2.36
CA ALA A 129 -9.20 -17.01 -1.31
C ALA A 129 -8.64 -16.19 -0.13
N ALA A 130 -8.01 -15.07 -0.44
CA ALA A 130 -7.44 -14.17 0.56
C ALA A 130 -7.46 -12.70 0.09
N GLY A 131 -7.32 -11.77 1.04
CA GLY A 131 -7.12 -10.34 0.82
C GLY A 131 -5.76 -9.90 1.39
N PHE A 132 -4.97 -9.16 0.58
CA PHE A 132 -3.72 -8.51 0.98
C PHE A 132 -3.80 -7.05 0.56
N SER A 133 -4.14 -6.15 1.49
CA SER A 133 -4.39 -4.74 1.17
C SER A 133 -4.35 -3.84 2.41
N ASN A 134 -3.28 -3.92 3.18
CA ASN A 134 -3.14 -3.17 4.43
C ASN A 134 -4.34 -3.36 5.39
N ILE A 135 -4.77 -4.61 5.53
CA ILE A 135 -5.96 -4.96 6.31
C ILE A 135 -5.58 -5.14 7.77
N THR A 136 -6.00 -4.22 8.62
CA THR A 136 -5.79 -4.28 10.07
C THR A 136 -6.66 -5.36 10.70
N VAL A 137 -6.11 -6.10 11.65
CA VAL A 137 -6.90 -6.99 12.51
C VAL A 137 -7.76 -6.16 13.46
N THR A 138 -9.08 -6.38 13.43
CA THR A 138 -10.03 -5.78 14.38
C THR A 138 -10.93 -6.84 14.97
N GLU A 139 -11.42 -6.63 16.21
CA GLU A 139 -12.34 -7.58 16.85
C GLU A 139 -13.66 -7.73 16.10
N GLU A 140 -14.12 -6.67 15.42
CA GLU A 140 -15.31 -6.69 14.58
C GLU A 140 -15.11 -7.56 13.33
N ARG A 141 -13.97 -7.38 12.63
CA ARG A 141 -13.67 -8.15 11.41
C ARG A 141 -13.52 -9.64 11.68
N LYS A 142 -13.06 -10.04 12.88
CA LYS A 142 -12.95 -11.45 13.29
C LYS A 142 -14.29 -12.18 13.38
N ASP A 143 -15.42 -11.49 13.27
CA ASP A 143 -16.73 -12.18 13.17
C ASP A 143 -16.88 -12.96 11.87
N LYS A 144 -16.30 -12.43 10.78
CA LYS A 144 -16.47 -12.93 9.42
C LYS A 144 -15.19 -13.49 8.79
N TYR A 145 -14.02 -13.08 9.32
CA TYR A 145 -12.72 -13.38 8.71
C TYR A 145 -11.75 -13.95 9.73
N ASP A 146 -10.79 -14.74 9.21
CA ASP A 146 -9.58 -15.12 9.90
C ASP A 146 -8.39 -14.40 9.30
N PHE A 147 -7.36 -14.17 10.12
CA PHE A 147 -6.22 -13.33 9.81
C PHE A 147 -4.90 -14.05 10.07
N ALA A 148 -3.94 -13.89 9.14
CA ALA A 148 -2.54 -14.27 9.34
C ALA A 148 -1.68 -13.01 9.22
N THR A 149 -1.03 -12.58 10.31
CA THR A 149 -0.33 -11.28 10.37
C THR A 149 0.99 -11.28 9.63
N TYR A 150 1.36 -10.14 9.03
CA TYR A 150 2.62 -10.00 8.32
C TYR A 150 3.29 -8.62 8.46
N ARG A 151 2.66 -7.60 9.06
CA ARG A 151 3.26 -6.28 9.23
C ARG A 151 2.60 -5.55 10.41
N LYS A 152 3.32 -4.64 11.07
CA LYS A 152 2.74 -3.74 12.09
C LYS A 152 1.86 -2.71 11.42
N ASP A 153 0.83 -2.25 12.12
CA ASP A 153 -0.06 -1.19 11.65
C ASP A 153 0.15 0.11 12.44
N THR A 154 0.50 1.16 11.71
CA THR A 154 0.64 2.51 12.24
C THR A 154 -0.12 3.49 11.36
N ILE A 155 -0.90 4.37 11.99
CA ILE A 155 -1.66 5.45 11.36
C ILE A 155 -0.86 6.74 11.52
N ALA A 156 -0.75 7.53 10.45
CA ALA A 156 -0.17 8.87 10.49
C ALA A 156 -1.23 9.95 10.29
N PHE A 157 -1.02 11.08 10.95
CA PHE A 157 -1.73 12.33 10.66
C PHE A 157 -0.85 13.20 9.80
N GLU A 158 -1.27 13.44 8.57
CA GLU A 158 -0.56 14.24 7.58
C GLU A 158 -1.27 15.58 7.39
N VAL A 159 -0.49 16.68 7.41
CA VAL A 159 -0.98 18.06 7.25
C VAL A 159 -0.11 18.83 6.26
N LYS A 160 -0.57 19.99 5.79
CA LYS A 160 0.28 20.91 5.04
C LYS A 160 1.54 21.26 5.83
N LYS A 161 2.67 21.42 5.12
CA LYS A 161 3.98 21.69 5.73
C LYS A 161 4.02 22.92 6.65
N ASN A 162 3.26 23.96 6.29
CA ASN A 162 3.20 25.22 7.03
C ASN A 162 2.20 25.23 8.20
N ARG A 163 1.45 24.13 8.42
CA ARG A 163 0.50 24.04 9.52
C ARG A 163 1.23 23.68 10.81
N ASP A 164 1.05 24.52 11.85
CA ASP A 164 1.62 24.26 13.17
C ASP A 164 0.58 23.55 14.04
N VAL A 165 0.70 22.21 14.11
CA VAL A 165 -0.14 21.32 14.90
C VAL A 165 0.65 20.05 15.20
N THR A 166 0.36 19.43 16.36
CA THR A 166 0.85 18.09 16.74
C THR A 166 -0.35 17.27 17.15
N VAL A 167 -0.44 16.04 16.70
CA VAL A 167 -1.55 15.13 17.02
C VAL A 167 -1.02 13.94 17.80
N LYS A 168 -1.42 13.85 19.08
CA LYS A 168 -1.05 12.76 20.02
C LYS A 168 -2.26 12.14 20.70
N GLU A 169 -3.32 12.92 20.87
CA GLU A 169 -4.49 12.54 21.66
C GLU A 169 -5.77 13.16 21.07
N PRO A 170 -6.96 12.71 21.49
CA PRO A 170 -8.24 13.12 20.90
C PRO A 170 -8.44 14.63 20.79
N LYS A 171 -8.08 15.39 21.83
CA LYS A 171 -8.29 16.85 21.85
C LYS A 171 -7.55 17.59 20.74
N ASP A 172 -6.45 17.02 20.23
CA ASP A 172 -5.59 17.66 19.22
C ASP A 172 -6.26 17.74 17.84
N ILE A 173 -7.32 16.93 17.61
CA ILE A 173 -8.12 16.98 16.39
C ILE A 173 -9.49 17.66 16.59
N ALA A 174 -9.77 18.18 17.76
CA ALA A 174 -11.06 18.83 18.06
C ALA A 174 -11.30 20.04 17.14
N GLY A 175 -12.42 20.05 16.43
CA GLY A 175 -12.82 21.11 15.50
C GLY A 175 -12.04 21.15 14.20
N LEU A 176 -11.17 20.15 13.92
CA LEU A 176 -10.49 20.03 12.62
C LEU A 176 -11.39 19.35 11.60
N LYS A 177 -11.15 19.67 10.32
CA LYS A 177 -11.65 18.93 9.16
C LYS A 177 -10.67 17.80 8.85
N VAL A 178 -11.04 16.56 9.16
CA VAL A 178 -10.16 15.40 9.00
C VAL A 178 -10.63 14.51 7.86
N GLY A 179 -9.74 14.30 6.88
CA GLY A 179 -9.95 13.34 5.81
C GLY A 179 -9.65 11.92 6.27
N VAL A 180 -10.48 10.95 5.89
CA VAL A 180 -10.33 9.54 6.24
C VAL A 180 -11.03 8.64 5.22
N GLY A 181 -10.59 7.38 5.10
CA GLY A 181 -11.31 6.35 4.33
C GLY A 181 -12.46 5.74 5.12
N SER A 182 -13.62 5.55 4.49
CA SER A 182 -14.77 4.89 5.11
C SER A 182 -14.53 3.38 5.32
N GLY A 183 -15.08 2.80 6.40
CA GLY A 183 -14.96 1.37 6.74
C GLY A 183 -13.56 0.95 7.20
N THR A 184 -12.70 1.91 7.52
CA THR A 184 -11.33 1.66 7.98
C THR A 184 -11.22 1.67 9.52
N ASN A 185 -10.14 1.06 10.04
CA ASN A 185 -9.81 1.19 11.47
C ASN A 185 -9.44 2.62 11.84
N GLN A 186 -8.90 3.41 10.92
CA GLN A 186 -8.64 4.83 11.09
C GLN A 186 -9.94 5.58 11.43
N GLU A 187 -10.98 5.38 10.63
CA GLU A 187 -12.30 5.96 10.89
C GLU A 187 -12.82 5.57 12.28
N GLN A 188 -12.75 4.27 12.63
CA GLN A 188 -13.24 3.80 13.94
C GLN A 188 -12.51 4.48 15.10
N ILE A 189 -11.20 4.67 15.01
CA ILE A 189 -10.40 5.36 16.03
C ILE A 189 -10.79 6.83 16.10
N LEU A 190 -10.90 7.51 14.96
CA LEU A 190 -11.25 8.93 14.90
C LEU A 190 -12.66 9.20 15.43
N VAL A 191 -13.63 8.35 15.12
CA VAL A 191 -15.00 8.45 15.65
C VAL A 191 -14.99 8.33 17.17
N ARG A 192 -14.21 7.39 17.76
CA ARG A 192 -14.07 7.29 19.24
C ARG A 192 -13.40 8.52 19.82
N TRP A 193 -12.42 9.09 19.15
CA TRP A 193 -11.77 10.32 19.57
C TRP A 193 -12.73 11.51 19.56
N ASP A 194 -13.58 11.59 18.53
CA ASP A 194 -14.62 12.63 18.45
C ASP A 194 -15.68 12.47 19.57
N GLU A 195 -16.08 11.23 19.88
CA GLU A 195 -16.97 10.95 21.02
C GLU A 195 -16.37 11.43 22.34
N GLN A 196 -15.05 11.20 22.56
CA GLN A 196 -14.33 11.69 23.75
C GLN A 196 -14.27 13.22 23.76
N ASN A 197 -13.99 13.87 22.63
CA ASN A 197 -13.98 15.33 22.50
C ASN A 197 -15.36 15.94 22.85
N LYS A 198 -16.43 15.38 22.30
CA LYS A 198 -17.80 15.81 22.61
C LYS A 198 -18.14 15.66 24.08
N ALA A 199 -17.76 14.52 24.70
CA ALA A 199 -17.96 14.30 26.13
C ALA A 199 -17.17 15.29 27.01
N ALA A 200 -16.02 15.78 26.54
CA ALA A 200 -15.22 16.81 27.17
C ALA A 200 -15.67 18.26 26.85
N GLY A 201 -16.78 18.44 26.12
CA GLY A 201 -17.27 19.76 25.71
C GLY A 201 -16.44 20.46 24.62
N LEU A 202 -15.57 19.73 23.93
CA LEU A 202 -14.76 20.26 22.83
C LEU A 202 -15.56 20.26 21.52
N LYS A 203 -15.07 21.03 20.52
CA LYS A 203 -15.67 21.06 19.19
C LYS A 203 -15.59 19.69 18.52
N PRO A 204 -16.66 19.21 17.89
CA PRO A 204 -16.63 17.96 17.15
C PRO A 204 -15.68 18.04 15.96
N VAL A 205 -15.17 16.87 15.53
CA VAL A 205 -14.39 16.71 14.30
C VAL A 205 -15.33 16.74 13.09
N GLU A 206 -14.94 17.42 12.04
CA GLU A 206 -15.65 17.41 10.76
C GLU A 206 -15.01 16.37 9.84
N PHE A 207 -15.65 15.20 9.69
CA PHE A 207 -15.13 14.12 8.83
C PHE A 207 -15.40 14.37 7.36
N GLN A 208 -14.36 14.16 6.53
CA GLN A 208 -14.44 14.13 5.08
C GLN A 208 -14.00 12.76 4.58
N TYR A 209 -14.88 12.07 3.87
CA TYR A 209 -14.63 10.71 3.40
C TYR A 209 -14.08 10.67 1.98
N PHE A 210 -13.06 9.84 1.77
CA PHE A 210 -12.40 9.66 0.49
C PHE A 210 -12.26 8.18 0.14
N GLN A 211 -12.44 7.86 -1.14
CA GLN A 211 -12.31 6.50 -1.69
C GLN A 211 -10.95 6.25 -2.34
N ASN A 212 -10.22 7.31 -2.68
CA ASN A 212 -8.92 7.20 -3.34
C ASN A 212 -7.94 8.26 -2.84
N THR A 213 -6.67 7.97 -3.07
CA THR A 213 -5.53 8.75 -2.60
C THR A 213 -5.46 10.15 -3.21
N THR A 214 -5.75 10.27 -4.51
CA THR A 214 -5.64 11.54 -5.24
C THR A 214 -6.59 12.58 -4.66
N ASP A 215 -7.83 12.19 -4.36
CA ASP A 215 -8.86 13.12 -3.89
C ASP A 215 -8.52 13.70 -2.50
N TYR A 216 -8.01 12.89 -1.57
CA TYR A 216 -7.65 13.42 -0.25
C TYR A 216 -6.40 14.31 -0.30
N TYR A 217 -5.41 14.01 -1.14
CA TYR A 217 -4.26 14.91 -1.30
C TYR A 217 -4.66 16.25 -1.94
N LEU A 218 -5.52 16.25 -2.95
CA LEU A 218 -6.09 17.48 -3.51
C LEU A 218 -6.87 18.27 -2.46
N ALA A 219 -7.66 17.58 -1.62
CA ALA A 219 -8.39 18.21 -0.53
C ALA A 219 -7.46 18.81 0.53
N LEU A 220 -6.36 18.12 0.86
CA LEU A 220 -5.35 18.61 1.78
C LEU A 220 -4.62 19.83 1.20
N GLN A 221 -4.17 19.76 -0.06
CA GLN A 221 -3.47 20.85 -0.74
C GLN A 221 -4.35 22.10 -0.90
N SER A 222 -5.63 21.93 -1.25
CA SER A 222 -6.56 23.06 -1.36
C SER A 222 -7.00 23.64 0.00
N GLY A 223 -6.76 22.93 1.12
CA GLY A 223 -7.22 23.32 2.45
C GLY A 223 -8.69 23.00 2.71
N ARG A 224 -9.31 22.15 1.88
CA ARG A 224 -10.65 21.62 2.14
C ARG A 224 -10.67 20.71 3.37
N ILE A 225 -9.57 20.02 3.66
CA ILE A 225 -9.30 19.33 4.93
C ILE A 225 -8.07 19.92 5.61
N ASP A 226 -8.05 19.82 6.93
CA ASP A 226 -6.96 20.28 7.78
C ASP A 226 -5.88 19.23 7.96
N ALA A 227 -6.28 17.98 8.05
CA ALA A 227 -5.42 16.82 8.20
C ALA A 227 -6.01 15.61 7.44
N TYR A 228 -5.16 14.69 7.04
CA TYR A 228 -5.53 13.36 6.59
C TYR A 228 -5.01 12.32 7.59
N ALA A 229 -5.86 11.37 7.98
CA ALA A 229 -5.49 10.23 8.80
C ALA A 229 -5.52 8.95 7.96
N GLY A 230 -4.35 8.35 7.75
CA GLY A 230 -4.20 7.18 6.89
C GLY A 230 -3.01 6.31 7.27
N PRO A 231 -2.69 5.26 6.49
CA PRO A 231 -1.55 4.39 6.74
C PRO A 231 -0.24 5.19 6.78
N ASN A 232 0.57 4.99 7.81
CA ASN A 232 1.85 5.68 7.94
C ASN A 232 2.81 5.47 6.75
N PRO A 233 2.93 4.27 6.15
CA PRO A 233 3.77 4.08 4.97
C PRO A 233 3.42 5.01 3.80
N THR A 234 2.12 5.17 3.54
CA THR A 234 1.60 6.03 2.47
C THR A 234 1.93 7.50 2.74
N ALA A 235 1.67 7.98 3.96
CA ALA A 235 1.99 9.34 4.36
C ALA A 235 3.50 9.62 4.29
N ALA A 236 4.34 8.69 4.78
CA ALA A 236 5.79 8.82 4.74
C ALA A 236 6.33 8.90 3.30
N TYR A 237 5.79 8.07 2.40
CA TYR A 237 6.13 8.15 0.97
C TYR A 237 5.72 9.50 0.38
N HIS A 238 4.48 9.94 0.59
CA HIS A 238 3.97 11.21 0.05
C HIS A 238 4.81 12.40 0.53
N VAL A 239 5.09 12.48 1.83
CA VAL A 239 5.95 13.53 2.40
C VAL A 239 7.35 13.55 1.75
N ALA A 240 7.92 12.36 1.50
CA ALA A 240 9.25 12.25 0.89
C ALA A 240 9.27 12.71 -0.58
N VAL A 241 8.18 12.48 -1.33
CA VAL A 241 8.10 12.78 -2.78
C VAL A 241 7.57 14.20 -3.03
N ASP A 242 6.46 14.59 -2.39
CA ASP A 242 5.81 15.89 -2.62
C ASP A 242 6.51 17.05 -1.88
N GLY A 243 6.96 16.82 -0.65
CA GLY A 243 7.65 17.81 0.17
C GLY A 243 6.80 19.01 0.63
N GLN A 244 5.49 19.04 0.31
CA GLN A 244 4.56 20.11 0.67
C GLN A 244 3.76 19.79 1.94
N THR A 245 3.87 18.58 2.43
CA THR A 245 3.19 18.06 3.62
C THR A 245 4.19 17.62 4.68
N LYS A 246 3.68 17.30 5.86
CA LYS A 246 4.43 16.69 6.97
C LYS A 246 3.55 15.80 7.83
N ILE A 247 4.14 14.79 8.45
CA ILE A 247 3.49 13.99 9.49
C ILE A 247 3.62 14.74 10.82
N VAL A 248 2.51 14.90 11.52
CA VAL A 248 2.42 15.64 12.79
C VAL A 248 2.06 14.76 13.98
N GLY A 249 1.87 13.48 13.75
CA GLY A 249 1.61 12.48 14.78
C GLY A 249 1.40 11.11 14.17
N THR A 250 1.64 10.09 14.98
CA THR A 250 1.35 8.68 14.63
C THR A 250 0.71 7.98 15.81
N VAL A 251 -0.22 7.07 15.51
CA VAL A 251 -0.87 6.22 16.51
C VAL A 251 -0.93 4.78 16.01
N SER A 252 -1.09 3.83 16.93
CA SER A 252 -1.32 2.44 16.55
C SER A 252 -2.64 2.27 15.80
N GLY A 253 -2.67 1.41 14.78
CA GLY A 253 -3.90 1.00 14.11
C GLY A 253 -4.89 0.25 15.01
N GLY A 254 -4.47 -0.19 16.20
CA GLY A 254 -5.30 -0.74 17.27
C GLY A 254 -5.76 0.28 18.31
N GLY A 255 -5.51 1.56 18.10
CA GLY A 255 -5.80 2.62 19.07
C GLY A 255 -4.83 2.56 20.24
N GLN A 256 -5.28 2.08 21.40
CA GLN A 256 -4.45 1.97 22.61
C GLN A 256 -3.59 0.70 22.69
N ILE A 257 -3.80 -0.25 21.81
CA ILE A 257 -3.01 -1.50 21.73
C ILE A 257 -2.23 -1.57 20.41
N PRO A 258 -1.11 -2.32 20.34
CA PRO A 258 -0.49 -2.62 19.07
C PRO A 258 -1.47 -3.33 18.12
N ALA A 259 -1.36 -3.06 16.84
CA ALA A 259 -2.12 -3.76 15.82
C ALA A 259 -1.23 -4.24 14.68
N ASP A 260 -1.69 -5.29 14.02
CA ASP A 260 -1.00 -5.89 12.88
C ASP A 260 -1.87 -5.80 11.61
N ILE A 261 -1.19 -5.64 10.50
CA ILE A 261 -1.71 -5.88 9.15
C ILE A 261 -1.62 -7.38 8.86
N ALA A 262 -2.66 -7.92 8.23
CA ALA A 262 -2.78 -9.35 8.03
C ALA A 262 -3.35 -9.73 6.65
N ALA A 263 -2.98 -10.91 6.18
CA ALA A 263 -3.72 -11.63 5.16
C ALA A 263 -5.08 -12.02 5.74
N MET A 264 -6.14 -11.57 5.10
CA MET A 264 -7.52 -11.86 5.48
C MET A 264 -8.07 -13.01 4.66
N THR A 265 -8.74 -13.95 5.30
CA THR A 265 -9.46 -15.05 4.61
C THR A 265 -10.83 -15.25 5.23
N LYS A 266 -11.75 -15.93 4.53
CA LYS A 266 -13.07 -16.25 5.08
C LYS A 266 -12.93 -17.06 6.36
N LYS A 267 -13.67 -16.70 7.40
CA LYS A 267 -13.64 -17.39 8.69
C LYS A 267 -13.94 -18.88 8.55
N GLY A 268 -13.08 -19.69 9.16
CA GLY A 268 -13.28 -21.14 9.26
C GLY A 268 -13.06 -21.90 7.94
N ASN A 269 -12.54 -21.28 6.87
CA ASN A 269 -12.27 -21.96 5.61
C ASN A 269 -10.98 -22.82 5.61
N GLY A 270 -10.21 -22.80 6.73
CA GLY A 270 -8.99 -23.57 6.90
C GLY A 270 -7.75 -22.97 6.26
N LEU A 271 -7.85 -21.78 5.63
CA LEU A 271 -6.69 -21.18 4.93
C LEU A 271 -5.78 -20.33 5.85
N ALA A 272 -6.27 -19.90 7.02
CA ALA A 272 -5.49 -19.03 7.91
C ALA A 272 -4.16 -19.68 8.36
N GLU A 273 -4.15 -20.95 8.71
CA GLU A 273 -2.94 -21.64 9.16
C GLU A 273 -1.90 -21.81 8.04
N PRO A 274 -2.21 -22.30 6.84
CA PRO A 274 -1.24 -22.32 5.76
C PRO A 274 -0.71 -20.93 5.39
N LEU A 275 -1.55 -19.89 5.41
CA LEU A 275 -1.09 -18.48 5.21
C LEU A 275 -0.09 -18.06 6.29
N ARG A 276 -0.41 -18.31 7.58
CA ARG A 276 0.49 -18.02 8.70
C ARG A 276 1.84 -18.75 8.57
N GLN A 277 1.81 -20.05 8.26
CA GLN A 277 3.04 -20.81 8.10
C GLN A 277 3.86 -20.36 6.89
N ALA A 278 3.20 -19.96 5.79
CA ALA A 278 3.88 -19.41 4.63
C ALA A 278 4.59 -18.08 4.97
N VAL A 279 3.90 -17.17 5.67
CA VAL A 279 4.52 -15.92 6.17
C VAL A 279 5.69 -16.24 7.12
N GLN A 280 5.50 -17.18 8.06
CA GLN A 280 6.54 -17.56 9.01
C GLN A 280 7.77 -18.16 8.31
N SER A 281 7.59 -18.94 7.25
CA SER A 281 8.68 -19.50 6.45
C SER A 281 9.54 -18.40 5.84
N VAL A 282 8.92 -17.40 5.20
CA VAL A 282 9.66 -16.28 4.56
C VAL A 282 10.23 -15.28 5.56
N LEU A 283 9.67 -15.19 6.76
CA LEU A 283 10.28 -14.49 7.90
C LEU A 283 11.60 -15.14 8.30
N THR A 284 11.59 -16.46 8.47
CA THR A 284 12.73 -17.24 8.97
C THR A 284 13.90 -17.28 7.99
N ASN A 285 13.64 -17.32 6.68
CA ASN A 285 14.66 -17.42 5.65
C ASN A 285 15.16 -16.05 5.13
N GLY A 286 14.61 -14.94 5.63
CA GLY A 286 15.05 -13.58 5.33
C GLY A 286 14.38 -12.92 4.09
N GLN A 287 13.66 -13.65 3.26
CA GLN A 287 12.99 -13.12 2.05
C GLN A 287 11.97 -12.03 2.38
N TYR A 288 11.26 -12.18 3.49
CA TYR A 288 10.35 -11.15 4.01
C TYR A 288 11.09 -9.83 4.31
N ALA A 289 12.25 -9.90 4.96
CA ALA A 289 13.05 -8.71 5.26
C ALA A 289 13.53 -8.00 3.98
N GLU A 290 13.88 -8.76 2.94
CA GLU A 290 14.25 -8.21 1.63
C GLU A 290 13.06 -7.49 0.99
N VAL A 291 11.84 -8.05 1.06
CA VAL A 291 10.63 -7.38 0.56
C VAL A 291 10.37 -6.08 1.33
N LEU A 292 10.42 -6.09 2.67
CA LEU A 292 10.23 -4.86 3.44
C LEU A 292 11.28 -3.80 3.12
N LYS A 293 12.54 -4.20 2.93
CA LYS A 293 13.63 -3.29 2.56
C LYS A 293 13.38 -2.64 1.19
N ARG A 294 12.89 -3.39 0.20
CA ARG A 294 12.52 -2.84 -1.14
C ARG A 294 11.54 -1.69 -1.05
N TRP A 295 10.63 -1.77 -0.09
CA TRP A 295 9.52 -0.82 0.07
C TRP A 295 9.75 0.18 1.21
N ASN A 296 10.97 0.23 1.80
CA ASN A 296 11.34 1.10 2.94
C ASN A 296 10.46 0.89 4.18
N LEU A 297 10.02 -0.36 4.44
CA LEU A 297 9.11 -0.72 5.52
C LEU A 297 9.74 -1.59 6.61
N GLY A 298 11.06 -1.62 6.73
CA GLY A 298 11.74 -2.43 7.74
C GLY A 298 11.30 -2.14 9.19
N ASN A 299 10.86 -0.93 9.49
CA ASN A 299 10.34 -0.52 10.79
C ASN A 299 8.95 -1.11 11.14
N GLU A 300 8.23 -1.63 10.15
CA GLU A 300 6.93 -2.27 10.33
C GLU A 300 7.03 -3.81 10.38
N ALA A 301 8.26 -4.35 10.42
CA ALA A 301 8.48 -5.78 10.52
C ALA A 301 7.85 -6.38 11.79
N VAL A 302 7.24 -7.55 11.63
CA VAL A 302 6.81 -8.41 12.74
C VAL A 302 7.87 -9.48 13.03
N GLU A 303 7.94 -9.93 14.26
CA GLU A 303 8.87 -11.01 14.67
C GLU A 303 8.31 -12.40 14.33
N ALA A 304 6.99 -12.53 14.31
CA ALA A 304 6.29 -13.77 13.98
C ALA A 304 4.91 -13.49 13.38
N SER A 305 4.48 -14.38 12.48
CA SER A 305 3.09 -14.38 12.01
C SER A 305 2.17 -15.04 13.02
N ARG A 306 1.02 -14.40 13.31
CA ARG A 306 0.03 -14.85 14.30
C ARG A 306 -1.34 -14.98 13.65
N ILE A 307 -2.14 -15.92 14.15
CA ILE A 307 -3.56 -16.04 13.75
C ILE A 307 -4.41 -15.24 14.74
N ASN A 308 -5.27 -14.39 14.21
CA ASN A 308 -6.29 -13.66 14.97
C ASN A 308 -5.78 -13.03 16.28
N PRO A 309 -4.61 -12.33 16.32
CA PRO A 309 -4.17 -11.69 17.55
C PRO A 309 -5.19 -10.65 18.01
N PRO A 310 -5.10 -10.15 19.25
CA PRO A 310 -5.89 -9.00 19.66
C PRO A 310 -5.74 -7.86 18.65
N GLY A 311 -6.85 -7.25 18.26
CA GLY A 311 -6.88 -6.15 17.30
C GLY A 311 -7.67 -4.97 17.87
N LEU A 312 -7.98 -3.97 17.00
CA LEU A 312 -8.78 -2.82 17.42
C LEU A 312 -10.05 -3.32 18.14
N PRO A 313 -10.26 -2.96 19.43
CA PRO A 313 -11.42 -3.43 20.19
C PRO A 313 -12.74 -3.01 19.55
N ARG A 314 -13.83 -3.71 19.84
CA ARG A 314 -15.19 -3.26 19.52
C ARG A 314 -15.50 -1.96 20.28
N LYS A 315 -16.45 -1.21 19.75
CA LYS A 315 -17.02 -0.06 20.47
C LYS A 315 -17.70 -0.48 21.75
#